data_7c35e7cf25c45314eeb140530a016d42
#
_entry.id   7c35e7cf25c45314eeb140530a016d42
#
_cell.length_a   1.000
_cell.length_b   1.000
_cell.length_c   1.000
_cell.angle_alpha   90.00
_cell.angle_beta   90.00
_cell.angle_gamma   90.00
#
_symmetry.space_group_name_H-M   'P 1'
#
loop_
_entity.id
_entity.type
_entity.pdbx_description
1 polymer ?
#
loop_
_entity_poly.entity_id
_entity_poly.type
_entity_poly.pdbx_seq_one_letter_code
_entity_poly.pdbx_strand_id
1 'polypeptide(L)' 'MFFSERLKSLRLSNKLTQKQLSAKVGLSELAIQNYESERRKPAYDVLIALADYFDVSIDYLVGRTDKPDVNK' A
#
# COMPACT_ATOMS: atom_id res chain seq x y z
N MET A 1 3.70 -12.11 -4.91
CA MET A 1 3.36 -11.46 -3.62
C MET A 1 2.04 -10.75 -3.76
N PHE A 2 1.16 -10.89 -2.80
CA PHE A 2 -0.15 -10.25 -2.83
C PHE A 2 -0.05 -8.80 -2.37
N PHE A 3 -1.06 -8.00 -2.72
CA PHE A 3 -1.15 -6.61 -2.29
C PHE A 3 -1.02 -6.45 -0.77
N SER A 4 -1.71 -7.28 0.00
CA SER A 4 -1.68 -7.24 1.46
C SER A 4 -0.25 -7.36 2.01
N GLU A 5 0.50 -8.30 1.50
CA GLU A 5 1.88 -8.52 1.92
C GLU A 5 2.79 -7.37 1.48
N ARG A 6 2.61 -6.89 0.25
CA ARG A 6 3.41 -5.78 -0.29
C ARG A 6 3.16 -4.49 0.50
N LEU A 7 1.89 -4.20 0.81
CA LEU A 7 1.52 -3.04 1.59
C LEU A 7 2.18 -3.09 2.97
N LYS A 8 2.06 -4.21 3.66
CA LYS A 8 2.65 -4.39 4.97
C LYS A 8 4.18 -4.26 4.92
N SER A 9 4.81 -4.86 3.92
CA SER A 9 6.25 -4.79 3.72
C SER A 9 6.73 -3.35 3.50
N LEU A 10 6.04 -2.59 2.65
CA LEU A 10 6.37 -1.19 2.40
C LEU A 10 6.18 -0.35 3.66
N ARG A 11 5.10 -0.59 4.40
CA ARG A 11 4.84 0.13 5.65
C ARG A 11 5.95 -0.11 6.66
N LEU A 12 6.32 -1.36 6.88
CA LEU A 12 7.37 -1.73 7.84
C LEU A 12 8.74 -1.21 7.41
N SER A 13 9.04 -1.26 6.10
CA SER A 13 10.30 -0.72 5.56
C SER A 13 10.43 0.77 5.82
N ASN A 14 9.32 1.49 5.89
CA ASN A 14 9.29 2.91 6.19
C ASN A 14 9.09 3.20 7.68
N LYS A 15 9.13 2.18 8.52
CA LYS A 15 9.02 2.30 9.99
C LYS A 15 7.72 2.97 10.42
N LEU A 16 6.62 2.65 9.74
CA LEU A 16 5.31 3.22 10.02
C LEU A 16 4.40 2.21 10.71
N THR A 17 3.63 2.69 11.69
CA THR A 17 2.49 1.93 12.19
C THR A 17 1.33 2.04 11.20
N GLN A 18 0.33 1.17 11.36
CA GLN A 18 -0.90 1.27 10.54
C GLN A 18 -1.57 2.62 10.71
N LYS A 19 -1.60 3.13 11.94
CA LYS A 19 -2.17 4.44 12.26
C LYS A 19 -1.40 5.56 11.57
N GLN A 20 -0.06 5.50 11.61
CA GLN A 20 0.76 6.52 10.98
C GLN A 20 0.59 6.52 9.46
N LEU A 21 0.57 5.34 8.84
CA LEU A 21 0.33 5.26 7.41
C LEU A 21 -1.05 5.80 7.04
N SER A 22 -2.08 5.44 7.79
CA SER A 22 -3.43 5.92 7.51
C SER A 22 -3.50 7.44 7.49
N ALA A 23 -2.84 8.09 8.45
CA ALA A 23 -2.79 9.56 8.50
C ALA A 23 -2.06 10.14 7.29
N LYS A 24 -1.00 9.47 6.81
CA LYS A 24 -0.21 9.96 5.68
C LYS A 24 -0.96 9.90 4.35
N VAL A 25 -1.84 8.92 4.18
CA VAL A 25 -2.54 8.71 2.90
C VAL A 25 -4.02 9.07 2.95
N GLY A 26 -4.49 9.63 4.07
CA GLY A 26 -5.88 10.08 4.20
C GLY A 26 -6.89 8.96 4.32
N LEU A 27 -6.49 7.82 4.88
CA LEU A 27 -7.36 6.67 5.11
C LEU A 27 -7.56 6.45 6.60
N SER A 28 -8.57 5.64 6.98
CA SER A 28 -8.73 5.22 8.36
C SER A 28 -7.73 4.10 8.70
N GLU A 29 -7.39 3.98 9.97
CA GLU A 29 -6.54 2.88 10.43
C GLU A 29 -7.22 1.54 10.15
N LEU A 30 -8.54 1.46 10.33
CA LEU A 30 -9.29 0.24 10.04
C LEU A 30 -9.16 -0.17 8.58
N ALA A 31 -9.15 0.80 7.66
CA ALA A 31 -8.97 0.50 6.24
C ALA A 31 -7.60 -0.16 5.99
N ILE A 32 -6.53 0.38 6.57
CA ILE A 32 -5.21 -0.23 6.46
C ILE A 32 -5.20 -1.65 7.04
N GLN A 33 -5.81 -1.85 8.20
CA GLN A 33 -5.91 -3.18 8.82
C GLN A 33 -6.63 -4.16 7.90
N ASN A 34 -7.74 -3.75 7.29
CA ASN A 34 -8.52 -4.60 6.41
C ASN A 34 -7.75 -4.96 5.12
N TYR A 35 -6.99 -4.03 4.58
CA TYR A 35 -6.15 -4.30 3.41
C TYR A 35 -5.02 -5.28 3.74
N GLU A 36 -4.36 -5.12 4.88
CA GLU A 36 -3.25 -5.99 5.27
C GLU A 36 -3.72 -7.39 5.69
N SER A 37 -4.96 -7.51 6.16
CA SER A 37 -5.54 -8.80 6.55
C SER A 37 -6.32 -9.49 5.43
N GLU A 38 -6.36 -8.91 4.24
CA GLU A 38 -7.08 -9.41 3.07
C GLU A 38 -8.61 -9.45 3.25
N ARG A 39 -9.13 -8.72 4.23
CA ARG A 39 -10.58 -8.61 4.44
C ARG A 39 -11.23 -7.71 3.41
N ARG A 40 -10.45 -6.86 2.75
CA ARG A 40 -10.96 -5.90 1.80
C ARG A 40 -9.93 -5.64 0.71
N LYS A 41 -10.43 -5.50 -0.52
CA LYS A 41 -9.60 -5.11 -1.66
C LYS A 41 -9.64 -3.59 -1.82
N PRO A 42 -8.51 -2.95 -2.15
CA PRO A 42 -8.49 -1.51 -2.30
C PRO A 42 -9.19 -1.06 -3.58
N ALA A 43 -9.86 0.08 -3.50
CA ALA A 43 -10.38 0.76 -4.69
C ALA A 43 -9.21 1.37 -5.47
N TYR A 44 -9.47 1.75 -6.71
CA TYR A 44 -8.44 2.29 -7.60
C TYR A 44 -7.77 3.54 -7.06
N ASP A 45 -8.55 4.46 -6.50
CA ASP A 45 -8.04 5.70 -5.92
C ASP A 45 -7.14 5.44 -4.71
N VAL A 46 -7.46 4.42 -3.92
CA VAL A 46 -6.62 4.00 -2.79
C VAL A 46 -5.27 3.47 -3.28
N LEU A 47 -5.29 2.66 -4.35
CA LEU A 47 -4.05 2.14 -4.94
C LEU A 47 -3.15 3.28 -5.41
N ILE A 48 -3.73 4.29 -6.07
CA ILE A 48 -2.97 5.45 -6.55
C ILE A 48 -2.35 6.20 -5.37
N ALA A 49 -3.12 6.45 -4.32
CA ALA A 49 -2.63 7.19 -3.15
C ALA A 49 -1.47 6.46 -2.46
N LEU A 50 -1.59 5.14 -2.30
CA LEU A 50 -0.53 4.33 -1.69
C LEU A 50 0.71 4.25 -2.57
N ALA A 51 0.54 4.03 -3.86
CA ALA A 51 1.66 3.97 -4.81
C ALA A 51 2.41 5.30 -4.85
N ASP A 52 1.68 6.41 -4.88
CA ASP A 52 2.28 7.74 -4.87
C ASP A 52 3.03 8.00 -3.57
N TYR A 53 2.44 7.63 -2.43
CA TYR A 53 3.09 7.85 -1.13
C TYR A 53 4.41 7.08 -1.03
N PHE A 54 4.42 5.81 -1.44
CA PHE A 54 5.62 4.98 -1.38
C PHE A 54 6.54 5.17 -2.58
N ASP A 55 6.13 5.98 -3.56
CA ASP A 55 6.89 6.23 -4.80
C ASP A 55 7.23 4.93 -5.54
N VAL A 56 6.21 4.09 -5.71
CA VAL A 56 6.32 2.82 -6.44
C VAL A 56 5.23 2.75 -7.50
N SER A 57 5.40 1.85 -8.47
CA SER A 57 4.36 1.60 -9.46
C SER A 57 3.18 0.85 -8.85
N ILE A 58 1.99 1.00 -9.45
CA ILE A 58 0.83 0.22 -9.04
C ILE A 58 1.09 -1.26 -9.26
N ASP A 59 1.77 -1.64 -10.34
CA ASP A 59 2.13 -3.03 -10.61
C ASP A 59 2.97 -3.63 -9.48
N TYR A 60 3.92 -2.86 -8.97
CA TYR A 60 4.71 -3.30 -7.83
C TYR A 60 3.84 -3.45 -6.58
N LEU A 61 2.99 -2.46 -6.32
CA LEU A 61 2.13 -2.44 -5.14
C LEU A 61 1.18 -3.64 -5.11
N VAL A 62 0.63 -4.03 -6.25
CA VAL A 62 -0.30 -5.17 -6.31
C VAL A 62 0.40 -6.51 -6.54
N GLY A 63 1.71 -6.52 -6.60
CA GLY A 63 2.49 -7.75 -6.68
C GLY A 63 2.65 -8.32 -8.08
N ARG A 64 2.37 -7.55 -9.13
CA ARG A 64 2.54 -8.01 -10.51
C ARG A 64 3.98 -7.97 -10.98
N THR A 65 4.81 -7.18 -10.32
CA THR A 65 6.23 -7.08 -10.61
C THR A 65 7.03 -6.94 -9.32
N ASP A 66 8.29 -7.36 -9.33
CA ASP A 66 9.21 -7.16 -8.22
C ASP A 66 10.04 -5.88 -8.39
N LYS A 67 9.82 -5.14 -9.46
CA LYS A 67 10.52 -3.88 -9.73
C LYS A 67 9.66 -2.71 -9.27
N PRO A 68 10.12 -1.91 -8.27
CA PRO A 68 9.31 -0.82 -7.74
C PRO A 68 9.24 0.41 -8.64
N ASP A 69 10.03 0.46 -9.70
CA ASP A 69 10.17 1.65 -10.54
C ASP A 69 8.84 2.10 -11.13
N VAL A 70 8.58 3.39 -11.04
CA VAL A 70 7.41 4.01 -11.65
C VAL A 70 7.69 4.17 -13.15
N ASN A 71 6.79 3.65 -13.98
CA ASN A 71 6.85 3.89 -15.42
C ASN A 71 6.44 5.33 -15.71
N LYS A 72 7.38 6.08 -16.22
CA LYS A 72 7.13 7.47 -16.62
C LYS A 72 7.01 7.58 -18.12
#